data_7636a769e99eb9b18c23c0a530a96c04
#
_entry.id   7636a769e99eb9b18c23c0a530a96c04
#
_cell.length_a   1.000
_cell.length_b   1.000
_cell.length_c   1.000
_cell.angle_alpha   90.00
_cell.angle_beta   90.00
_cell.angle_gamma   90.00
#
_symmetry.space_group_name_H-M   'P 1'
#
loop_
_entity.id
_entity.type
_entity.pdbx_description
1 polymer ?
#
loop_
_entity_poly.entity_id
_entity_poly.type
_entity_poly.pdbx_seq_one_letter_code
_entity_poly.pdbx_strand_id
1 'polypeptide(L)'
;MKANSDELITFVTVVESGSFSRAAERLQQANSVVSRTVKKLESKLGVTLLNRTTRQISLTQEGENYFRQVQKVLSDMAAAENALMESRQRPQGLLRVDTATPVVLHLLTPLVAEFRERYPEMSLSLVSSENFINLIERKVDIAIRVGELTDSTLKARKLMASYRRILASPAYLAQYGAPKTVADLEHHCCIGFNDLPNLNRWPLTCADGRQLEIVPGLTTNSGETQRHLCLHGNGIACLSDFMSDEDVKRGNLVPLLVGDTLPLEMPINAVYYSDSAVSNRLRSFIDFISERLKQ
;
A
#
# COMPACT_ATOMS: atom_id res chain seq x y z
N MET A 1 18.14 -10.71 30.02
CA MET A 1 17.44 -11.90 30.50
C MET A 1 18.44 -13.05 30.67
N LYS A 2 18.46 -13.76 31.80
CA LYS A 2 19.43 -14.86 32.03
C LYS A 2 19.05 -16.16 31.29
N ALA A 3 17.75 -16.48 31.21
CA ALA A 3 17.20 -17.65 30.53
C ALA A 3 16.79 -17.32 29.07
N ASN A 4 16.90 -18.28 28.15
CA ASN A 4 16.37 -18.18 26.79
C ASN A 4 15.07 -18.98 26.64
N SER A 5 14.36 -18.80 25.52
CA SER A 5 13.06 -19.44 25.27
C SER A 5 13.16 -20.97 25.26
N ASP A 6 14.20 -21.55 24.68
CA ASP A 6 14.39 -23.01 24.60
C ASP A 6 14.55 -23.62 25.99
N GLU A 7 15.28 -22.95 26.89
CA GLU A 7 15.47 -23.38 28.27
C GLU A 7 14.15 -23.35 29.05
N LEU A 8 13.29 -22.33 28.81
CA LEU A 8 11.96 -22.20 29.41
C LEU A 8 11.01 -23.29 28.92
N ILE A 9 10.95 -23.48 27.59
CA ILE A 9 10.13 -24.51 26.95
C ILE A 9 10.54 -25.89 27.46
N THR A 10 11.83 -26.18 27.51
CA THR A 10 12.36 -27.46 27.99
C THR A 10 11.97 -27.71 29.43
N PHE A 11 12.11 -26.72 30.33
CA PHE A 11 11.73 -26.82 31.73
C PHE A 11 10.22 -27.11 31.90
N VAL A 12 9.37 -26.33 31.23
CA VAL A 12 7.91 -26.51 31.28
C VAL A 12 7.52 -27.89 30.76
N THR A 13 8.10 -28.31 29.64
CA THR A 13 7.81 -29.64 29.05
C THR A 13 8.22 -30.79 29.99
N VAL A 14 9.34 -30.66 30.70
CA VAL A 14 9.80 -31.67 31.69
C VAL A 14 8.81 -31.76 32.86
N VAL A 15 8.36 -30.61 33.39
CA VAL A 15 7.37 -30.57 34.48
C VAL A 15 6.04 -31.18 34.06
N GLU A 16 5.49 -30.76 32.93
CA GLU A 16 4.22 -31.27 32.36
C GLU A 16 4.26 -32.77 32.04
N SER A 17 5.38 -33.23 31.54
CA SER A 17 5.55 -34.65 31.18
C SER A 17 5.81 -35.54 32.41
N GLY A 18 6.22 -34.95 33.54
CA GLY A 18 6.59 -35.68 34.76
C GLY A 18 7.81 -36.62 34.60
N SER A 19 8.54 -36.52 33.44
CA SER A 19 9.65 -37.40 33.13
C SER A 19 10.57 -36.74 32.07
N PHE A 20 11.88 -36.81 32.29
CA PHE A 20 12.86 -36.35 31.30
C PHE A 20 12.77 -37.14 29.97
N SER A 21 12.51 -38.43 30.03
CA SER A 21 12.40 -39.26 28.81
C SER A 21 11.18 -38.89 27.97
N ARG A 22 10.00 -38.73 28.60
CA ARG A 22 8.79 -38.26 27.87
C ARG A 22 8.94 -36.83 27.34
N ALA A 23 9.59 -35.96 28.09
CA ALA A 23 9.88 -34.61 27.62
C ALA A 23 10.85 -34.63 26.41
N ALA A 24 11.86 -35.50 26.43
CA ALA A 24 12.79 -35.67 25.32
C ALA A 24 12.08 -36.14 24.05
N GLU A 25 11.18 -37.13 24.16
CA GLU A 25 10.34 -37.58 23.06
C GLU A 25 9.46 -36.45 22.50
N ARG A 26 8.77 -35.69 23.39
CA ARG A 26 7.90 -34.57 23.00
C ARG A 26 8.68 -33.43 22.31
N LEU A 27 9.92 -33.19 22.75
CA LEU A 27 10.81 -32.16 22.18
C LEU A 27 11.64 -32.67 20.99
N GLN A 28 11.55 -33.95 20.63
CA GLN A 28 12.36 -34.60 19.61
C GLN A 28 13.88 -34.41 19.85
N GLN A 29 14.31 -34.50 21.11
CA GLN A 29 15.68 -34.34 21.56
C GLN A 29 16.17 -35.56 22.34
N ALA A 30 17.52 -35.70 22.46
CA ALA A 30 18.07 -36.72 23.32
C ALA A 30 17.84 -36.37 24.82
N ASN A 31 17.54 -37.38 25.65
CA ASN A 31 17.34 -37.24 27.08
C ASN A 31 18.48 -36.49 27.79
N SER A 32 19.74 -36.76 27.39
CA SER A 32 20.93 -36.08 27.91
C SER A 32 20.93 -34.57 27.59
N VAL A 33 20.38 -34.15 26.45
CA VAL A 33 20.27 -32.74 26.06
C VAL A 33 19.23 -32.05 26.95
N VAL A 34 18.05 -32.61 27.07
CA VAL A 34 16.97 -32.09 27.90
C VAL A 34 17.43 -31.92 29.36
N SER A 35 18.09 -32.94 29.94
CA SER A 35 18.62 -32.89 31.30
C SER A 35 19.70 -31.82 31.47
N ARG A 36 20.58 -31.64 30.47
CA ARG A 36 21.60 -30.59 30.49
C ARG A 36 21.03 -29.20 30.39
N THR A 37 20.00 -29.02 29.55
CA THR A 37 19.32 -27.74 29.35
C THR A 37 18.65 -27.26 30.65
N VAL A 38 17.97 -28.15 31.39
CA VAL A 38 17.36 -27.81 32.68
C VAL A 38 18.44 -27.50 33.72
N LYS A 39 19.55 -28.28 33.79
CA LYS A 39 20.66 -27.96 34.69
C LYS A 39 21.29 -26.61 34.40
N LYS A 40 21.43 -26.27 33.12
CA LYS A 40 21.96 -24.98 32.69
C LYS A 40 21.04 -23.83 33.11
N LEU A 41 19.73 -24.01 33.01
CA LEU A 41 18.72 -23.04 33.47
C LEU A 41 18.85 -22.81 34.98
N GLU A 42 18.87 -23.91 35.79
CA GLU A 42 19.04 -23.85 37.25
C GLU A 42 20.34 -23.13 37.63
N SER A 43 21.46 -23.45 36.95
CA SER A 43 22.73 -22.78 37.15
C SER A 43 22.70 -21.29 36.83
N LYS A 44 22.05 -20.89 35.75
CA LYS A 44 21.90 -19.47 35.37
C LYS A 44 21.03 -18.68 36.37
N LEU A 45 20.04 -19.33 36.93
CA LEU A 45 19.16 -18.72 37.91
C LEU A 45 19.75 -18.73 39.32
N GLY A 46 20.70 -19.63 39.59
CA GLY A 46 21.29 -19.85 40.90
C GLY A 46 20.37 -20.57 41.87
N VAL A 47 19.37 -21.30 41.35
CA VAL A 47 18.32 -21.95 42.18
C VAL A 47 18.00 -23.33 41.59
N THR A 48 17.77 -24.30 42.43
CA THR A 48 17.29 -25.63 42.05
C THR A 48 15.76 -25.57 41.88
N LEU A 49 15.27 -25.93 40.69
CA LEU A 49 13.87 -25.92 40.35
C LEU A 49 13.21 -27.30 40.47
N LEU A 50 13.97 -28.36 40.28
CA LEU A 50 13.49 -29.75 40.30
C LEU A 50 14.21 -30.59 41.35
N ASN A 51 13.45 -31.27 42.20
CA ASN A 51 13.93 -32.37 43.02
C ASN A 51 14.03 -33.63 42.15
N ARG A 52 15.23 -34.16 42.02
CA ARG A 52 15.54 -35.36 41.21
C ARG A 52 15.67 -36.56 42.10
N THR A 53 14.70 -37.45 42.11
CA THR A 53 14.85 -38.80 42.64
C THR A 53 14.91 -39.78 41.49
N THR A 54 15.43 -40.97 41.71
CA THR A 54 15.55 -42.04 40.68
C THR A 54 14.21 -42.53 40.17
N ARG A 55 13.09 -42.17 40.80
CA ARG A 55 11.73 -42.63 40.48
C ARG A 55 10.73 -41.53 40.09
N GLN A 56 10.94 -40.29 40.48
CA GLN A 56 9.99 -39.18 40.21
C GLN A 56 10.69 -37.83 40.13
N ILE A 57 10.10 -36.94 39.32
CA ILE A 57 10.46 -35.53 39.28
C ILE A 57 9.39 -34.77 40.04
N SER A 58 9.78 -33.92 40.98
CA SER A 58 8.90 -32.98 41.66
C SER A 58 9.52 -31.59 41.66
N LEU A 59 8.69 -30.57 41.67
CA LEU A 59 9.12 -29.19 41.76
C LEU A 59 9.61 -28.86 43.19
N THR A 60 10.59 -27.97 43.31
CA THR A 60 10.88 -27.24 44.53
C THR A 60 9.83 -26.15 44.71
N GLN A 61 9.77 -25.49 45.89
CA GLN A 61 8.86 -24.34 46.10
C GLN A 61 9.19 -23.20 45.09
N GLU A 62 10.46 -22.92 44.88
CA GLU A 62 10.96 -21.96 43.90
C GLU A 62 10.60 -22.41 42.48
N GLY A 63 10.73 -23.71 42.20
CA GLY A 63 10.36 -24.31 40.94
C GLY A 63 8.90 -24.17 40.60
N GLU A 64 8.01 -24.35 41.59
CA GLU A 64 6.57 -24.21 41.41
C GLU A 64 6.17 -22.75 41.08
N ASN A 65 6.73 -21.80 41.84
CA ASN A 65 6.51 -20.38 41.58
C ASN A 65 7.03 -19.97 40.19
N TYR A 66 8.22 -20.44 39.85
CA TYR A 66 8.85 -20.14 38.52
C TYR A 66 8.05 -20.79 37.38
N PHE A 67 7.60 -22.03 37.55
CA PHE A 67 6.79 -22.75 36.56
C PHE A 67 5.51 -21.99 36.18
N ARG A 68 4.73 -21.54 37.19
CA ARG A 68 3.52 -20.75 36.91
C ARG A 68 3.79 -19.47 36.15
N GLN A 69 4.87 -18.76 36.49
CA GLN A 69 5.23 -17.52 35.79
C GLN A 69 5.69 -17.79 34.34
N VAL A 70 6.53 -18.83 34.15
CA VAL A 70 7.04 -19.20 32.82
C VAL A 70 5.91 -19.70 31.91
N GLN A 71 4.95 -20.49 32.44
CA GLN A 71 3.77 -20.91 31.66
C GLN A 71 2.99 -19.71 31.13
N LYS A 72 2.78 -18.70 31.97
CA LYS A 72 2.11 -17.47 31.56
C LYS A 72 2.88 -16.76 30.43
N VAL A 73 4.17 -16.57 30.59
CA VAL A 73 5.02 -15.92 29.57
C VAL A 73 4.98 -16.67 28.23
N LEU A 74 5.10 -18.03 28.26
CA LEU A 74 5.03 -18.84 27.04
C LEU A 74 3.64 -18.80 26.39
N SER A 75 2.57 -18.76 27.20
CA SER A 75 1.19 -18.58 26.72
C SER A 75 1.02 -17.22 26.04
N ASP A 76 1.53 -16.14 26.64
CA ASP A 76 1.45 -14.79 26.09
C ASP A 76 2.26 -14.68 24.78
N MET A 77 3.41 -15.34 24.69
CA MET A 77 4.20 -15.43 23.45
C MET A 77 3.43 -16.17 22.34
N ALA A 78 2.84 -17.34 22.67
CA ALA A 78 2.04 -18.10 21.71
C ALA A 78 0.79 -17.32 21.27
N ALA A 79 0.13 -16.57 22.16
CA ALA A 79 -0.98 -15.71 21.81
C ALA A 79 -0.55 -14.58 20.85
N ALA A 80 0.62 -13.97 21.06
CA ALA A 80 1.15 -12.95 20.14
C ALA A 80 1.47 -13.53 18.75
N GLU A 81 2.06 -14.73 18.67
CA GLU A 81 2.32 -15.43 17.41
C GLU A 81 1.01 -15.83 16.70
N ASN A 82 0.01 -16.32 17.43
CA ASN A 82 -1.30 -16.66 16.88
C ASN A 82 -2.04 -15.42 16.37
N ALA A 83 -1.98 -14.30 17.06
CA ALA A 83 -2.56 -13.04 16.60
C ALA A 83 -1.93 -12.57 15.27
N LEU A 84 -0.61 -12.77 15.08
CA LEU A 84 0.06 -12.52 13.80
C LEU A 84 -0.42 -13.48 12.71
N MET A 85 -0.62 -14.76 13.04
CA MET A 85 -1.12 -15.77 12.09
C MET A 85 -2.58 -15.50 11.67
N GLU A 86 -3.44 -15.12 12.61
CA GLU A 86 -4.83 -14.71 12.34
C GLU A 86 -4.89 -13.43 11.50
N SER A 87 -4.04 -12.45 11.78
CA SER A 87 -3.87 -11.25 10.95
C SER A 87 -3.45 -11.57 9.51
N ARG A 88 -2.81 -12.73 9.27
CA ARG A 88 -2.49 -13.22 7.92
C ARG A 88 -3.68 -13.86 7.22
N GLN A 89 -4.71 -14.32 7.95
CA GLN A 89 -5.86 -15.00 7.34
C GLN A 89 -7.02 -14.04 7.05
N ARG A 90 -7.20 -12.98 7.85
CA ARG A 90 -8.24 -11.96 7.63
C ARG A 90 -7.62 -10.58 7.48
N PRO A 91 -7.96 -9.86 6.39
CA PRO A 91 -7.49 -8.50 6.23
C PRO A 91 -8.16 -7.58 7.26
N GLN A 92 -7.37 -6.98 8.15
CA GLN A 92 -7.85 -6.12 9.23
C GLN A 92 -6.90 -4.96 9.53
N GLY A 93 -7.42 -3.91 10.18
CA GLY A 93 -6.65 -2.76 10.63
C GLY A 93 -6.57 -1.64 9.59
N LEU A 94 -5.77 -0.62 9.88
CA LEU A 94 -5.66 0.59 9.07
C LEU A 94 -4.74 0.38 7.87
N LEU A 95 -5.23 0.74 6.68
CA LEU A 95 -4.46 0.86 5.44
C LEU A 95 -4.37 2.32 5.02
N ARG A 96 -3.15 2.84 4.88
CA ARG A 96 -2.87 4.21 4.43
C ARG A 96 -2.52 4.21 2.95
N VAL A 97 -3.34 4.90 2.17
CA VAL A 97 -3.21 5.02 0.71
C VAL A 97 -2.90 6.47 0.36
N ASP A 98 -1.83 6.69 -0.38
CA ASP A 98 -1.46 8.01 -0.91
C ASP A 98 -1.59 8.03 -2.43
N THR A 99 -2.17 9.10 -2.97
CA THR A 99 -2.25 9.30 -4.41
C THR A 99 -2.62 10.74 -4.76
N ALA A 100 -2.55 11.11 -6.04
CA ALA A 100 -3.01 12.40 -6.53
C ALA A 100 -4.53 12.57 -6.35
N THR A 101 -4.95 13.81 -6.13
CA THR A 101 -6.37 14.17 -5.89
C THR A 101 -7.33 13.61 -6.95
N PRO A 102 -7.04 13.68 -8.27
CA PRO A 102 -7.93 13.09 -9.28
C PRO A 102 -8.16 11.58 -9.09
N VAL A 103 -7.12 10.83 -8.71
CA VAL A 103 -7.23 9.39 -8.47
C VAL A 103 -8.10 9.10 -7.24
N VAL A 104 -7.94 9.88 -6.16
CA VAL A 104 -8.80 9.75 -4.98
C VAL A 104 -10.26 9.95 -5.36
N LEU A 105 -10.57 11.06 -6.05
CA LEU A 105 -11.95 11.48 -6.32
C LEU A 105 -12.63 10.60 -7.37
N HIS A 106 -11.94 10.29 -8.46
CA HIS A 106 -12.56 9.66 -9.63
C HIS A 106 -12.42 8.15 -9.68
N LEU A 107 -11.38 7.57 -9.03
CA LEU A 107 -11.14 6.12 -9.05
C LEU A 107 -11.41 5.46 -7.70
N LEU A 108 -10.93 6.04 -6.58
CA LEU A 108 -11.05 5.37 -5.28
C LEU A 108 -12.37 5.65 -4.58
N THR A 109 -12.77 6.91 -4.49
CA THR A 109 -13.99 7.32 -3.75
C THR A 109 -15.24 6.54 -4.16
N PRO A 110 -15.51 6.29 -5.46
CA PRO A 110 -16.65 5.49 -5.88
C PRO A 110 -16.66 4.06 -5.37
N LEU A 111 -15.48 3.51 -5.06
CA LEU A 111 -15.28 2.11 -4.65
C LEU A 111 -15.23 1.92 -3.12
N VAL A 112 -15.14 3.01 -2.34
CA VAL A 112 -14.96 2.93 -0.89
C VAL A 112 -16.11 2.22 -0.18
N ALA A 113 -17.36 2.48 -0.58
CA ALA A 113 -18.52 1.86 0.05
C ALA A 113 -18.47 0.33 -0.10
N GLU A 114 -18.28 -0.16 -1.31
CA GLU A 114 -18.18 -1.59 -1.61
C GLU A 114 -16.96 -2.23 -0.92
N PHE A 115 -15.82 -1.53 -0.90
CA PHE A 115 -14.65 -2.01 -0.19
C PHE A 115 -14.91 -2.23 1.30
N ARG A 116 -15.58 -1.28 1.96
CA ARG A 116 -15.92 -1.36 3.40
C ARG A 116 -16.92 -2.48 3.69
N GLU A 117 -17.86 -2.74 2.81
CA GLU A 117 -18.79 -3.88 2.93
C GLU A 117 -18.05 -5.22 2.81
N ARG A 118 -17.11 -5.33 1.86
CA ARG A 118 -16.35 -6.55 1.63
C ARG A 118 -15.28 -6.82 2.71
N TYR A 119 -14.75 -5.76 3.33
CA TYR A 119 -13.69 -5.84 4.34
C TYR A 119 -14.03 -4.98 5.58
N PRO A 120 -15.02 -5.39 6.38
CA PRO A 120 -15.53 -4.57 7.49
C PRO A 120 -14.52 -4.35 8.63
N GLU A 121 -13.51 -5.21 8.75
CA GLU A 121 -12.45 -5.07 9.76
C GLU A 121 -11.29 -4.17 9.30
N MET A 122 -11.32 -3.68 8.05
CA MET A 122 -10.33 -2.76 7.52
C MET A 122 -10.80 -1.30 7.62
N SER A 123 -9.88 -0.44 8.02
CA SER A 123 -10.04 1.02 7.96
C SER A 123 -9.15 1.59 6.86
N LEU A 124 -9.66 2.55 6.08
CA LEU A 124 -8.91 3.25 5.05
C LEU A 124 -8.56 4.67 5.50
N SER A 125 -7.32 5.08 5.24
CA SER A 125 -6.89 6.47 5.29
C SER A 125 -6.43 6.88 3.90
N LEU A 126 -7.22 7.69 3.20
CA LEU A 126 -6.89 8.21 1.88
C LEU A 126 -6.22 9.57 2.04
N VAL A 127 -5.03 9.71 1.48
CA VAL A 127 -4.26 10.96 1.48
C VAL A 127 -4.09 11.44 0.06
N SER A 128 -4.48 12.70 -0.19
CA SER A 128 -4.28 13.36 -1.48
C SER A 128 -2.95 14.11 -1.45
N SER A 129 -2.00 13.69 -2.29
CA SER A 129 -0.69 14.32 -2.43
C SER A 129 -0.37 14.54 -3.90
N GLU A 130 -0.09 15.78 -4.29
CA GLU A 130 0.28 16.10 -5.67
C GLU A 130 1.77 15.82 -5.95
N ASN A 131 2.60 15.76 -4.91
CA ASN A 131 4.03 15.49 -5.02
C ASN A 131 4.38 14.04 -4.72
N PHE A 132 5.47 13.55 -5.32
CA PHE A 132 6.05 12.27 -4.95
C PHE A 132 6.56 12.33 -3.50
N ILE A 133 6.00 11.47 -2.64
CA ILE A 133 6.38 11.39 -1.23
C ILE A 133 7.17 10.12 -0.98
N ASN A 134 8.08 10.18 -0.01
CA ASN A 134 8.72 8.98 0.54
C ASN A 134 7.69 8.22 1.40
N LEU A 135 7.34 7.01 0.96
CA LEU A 135 6.31 6.18 1.62
C LEU A 135 6.68 5.83 3.07
N ILE A 136 7.97 5.61 3.35
CA ILE A 136 8.46 5.24 4.69
C ILE A 136 8.32 6.43 5.64
N GLU A 137 8.81 7.60 5.24
CA GLU A 137 8.77 8.80 6.08
C GLU A 137 7.35 9.20 6.46
N ARG A 138 6.40 9.04 5.53
CA ARG A 138 5.00 9.38 5.74
C ARG A 138 4.14 8.23 6.26
N LYS A 139 4.75 7.07 6.55
CA LYS A 139 4.05 5.87 7.04
C LYS A 139 2.86 5.46 6.15
N VAL A 140 3.07 5.54 4.83
CA VAL A 140 2.10 5.14 3.81
C VAL A 140 2.32 3.67 3.48
N ASP A 141 1.26 2.87 3.47
CA ASP A 141 1.35 1.44 3.15
C ASP A 141 1.42 1.20 1.63
N ILE A 142 0.73 2.05 0.84
CA ILE A 142 0.64 1.96 -0.62
C ILE A 142 0.45 3.36 -1.22
N ALA A 143 1.11 3.61 -2.34
CA ALA A 143 0.78 4.76 -3.17
C ALA A 143 0.24 4.31 -4.53
N ILE A 144 -0.70 5.08 -5.10
CA ILE A 144 -1.14 4.91 -6.47
C ILE A 144 -0.53 6.04 -7.29
N ARG A 145 0.20 5.68 -8.33
CA ARG A 145 0.96 6.63 -9.17
C ARG A 145 0.49 6.56 -10.62
N VAL A 146 0.36 7.73 -11.23
CA VAL A 146 -0.02 7.90 -12.63
C VAL A 146 1.23 8.23 -13.44
N GLY A 147 1.44 7.54 -14.56
CA GLY A 147 2.58 7.69 -15.45
C GLY A 147 3.71 6.69 -15.17
N GLU A 148 4.84 6.91 -15.84
CA GLU A 148 6.02 6.07 -15.74
C GLU A 148 6.66 6.15 -14.35
N LEU A 149 7.15 5.02 -13.85
CA LEU A 149 7.81 4.91 -12.56
C LEU A 149 9.33 5.00 -12.75
N THR A 150 9.97 5.88 -11.99
CA THR A 150 11.43 6.08 -12.04
C THR A 150 12.19 5.38 -10.92
N ASP A 151 11.51 5.00 -9.83
CA ASP A 151 12.13 4.35 -8.66
C ASP A 151 12.06 2.83 -8.78
N SER A 152 13.23 2.17 -8.78
CA SER A 152 13.38 0.72 -8.89
C SER A 152 13.33 -0.02 -7.55
N THR A 153 13.30 0.68 -6.41
CA THR A 153 13.31 0.07 -5.06
C THR A 153 11.90 -0.38 -4.61
N LEU A 154 10.86 0.14 -5.24
CA LEU A 154 9.47 -0.17 -4.96
C LEU A 154 8.96 -1.29 -5.86
N LYS A 155 8.08 -2.13 -5.33
CA LYS A 155 7.27 -3.01 -6.18
C LYS A 155 6.11 -2.24 -6.78
N ALA A 156 5.84 -2.52 -8.05
CA ALA A 156 4.75 -1.92 -8.78
C ALA A 156 3.81 -3.00 -9.32
N ARG A 157 2.50 -2.71 -9.28
CA ARG A 157 1.46 -3.49 -9.95
C ARG A 157 0.59 -2.56 -10.75
N LYS A 158 0.55 -2.73 -12.06
CA LYS A 158 -0.35 -1.98 -12.95
C LYS A 158 -1.80 -2.29 -12.59
N LEU A 159 -2.58 -1.23 -12.34
CA LEU A 159 -4.01 -1.30 -12.03
C LEU A 159 -4.84 -1.13 -13.30
N MET A 160 -4.56 -0.07 -14.07
CA MET A 160 -5.24 0.23 -15.33
C MET A 160 -4.35 1.08 -16.24
N ALA A 161 -4.80 1.29 -17.45
CA ALA A 161 -4.30 2.28 -18.40
C ALA A 161 -5.23 3.51 -18.42
N SER A 162 -4.69 4.69 -18.63
CA SER A 162 -5.42 5.93 -18.85
C SER A 162 -4.84 6.62 -20.08
N TYR A 163 -5.66 7.42 -20.75
CA TYR A 163 -5.27 8.20 -21.91
C TYR A 163 -5.59 9.67 -21.69
N ARG A 164 -4.77 10.55 -22.24
CA ARG A 164 -4.98 11.98 -22.12
C ARG A 164 -5.72 12.53 -23.33
N ARG A 165 -6.58 13.50 -23.08
CA ARG A 165 -7.37 14.20 -24.11
C ARG A 165 -7.18 15.70 -23.97
N ILE A 166 -7.22 16.40 -25.11
CA ILE A 166 -7.21 17.84 -25.16
C ILE A 166 -8.67 18.33 -25.05
N LEU A 167 -8.95 19.16 -24.09
CA LEU A 167 -10.32 19.51 -23.71
C LEU A 167 -10.46 21.00 -23.47
N ALA A 168 -11.63 21.55 -23.81
CA ALA A 168 -12.05 22.89 -23.42
C ALA A 168 -13.54 22.92 -23.12
N SER A 169 -13.99 23.89 -22.33
CA SER A 169 -15.42 24.08 -22.10
C SER A 169 -16.09 24.77 -23.30
N PRO A 170 -17.40 24.53 -23.55
CA PRO A 170 -18.15 25.24 -24.58
C PRO A 170 -18.08 26.76 -24.44
N ALA A 171 -18.07 27.28 -23.20
CA ALA A 171 -17.97 28.71 -22.94
C ALA A 171 -16.63 29.30 -23.44
N TYR A 172 -15.50 28.60 -23.21
CA TYR A 172 -14.21 29.01 -23.74
C TYR A 172 -14.21 29.03 -25.27
N LEU A 173 -14.74 27.96 -25.89
CA LEU A 173 -14.78 27.84 -27.35
C LEU A 173 -15.70 28.88 -28.02
N ALA A 174 -16.80 29.26 -27.36
CA ALA A 174 -17.66 30.33 -27.83
C ALA A 174 -16.97 31.70 -27.86
N GLN A 175 -16.07 31.96 -26.95
CA GLN A 175 -15.37 33.23 -26.82
C GLN A 175 -14.09 33.28 -27.69
N TYR A 176 -13.32 32.21 -27.76
CA TYR A 176 -11.98 32.20 -28.37
C TYR A 176 -11.88 31.34 -29.65
N GLY A 177 -12.95 30.66 -30.02
CA GLY A 177 -12.93 29.69 -31.12
C GLY A 177 -12.33 28.34 -30.73
N ALA A 178 -12.48 27.36 -31.62
CA ALA A 178 -11.85 26.04 -31.45
C ALA A 178 -10.56 25.96 -32.30
N PRO A 179 -9.44 25.47 -31.77
CA PRO A 179 -8.24 25.22 -32.54
C PRO A 179 -8.53 24.14 -33.61
N LYS A 180 -8.14 24.38 -34.85
CA LYS A 180 -8.32 23.44 -35.95
C LYS A 180 -7.06 22.61 -36.19
N THR A 181 -5.91 23.12 -35.82
CA THR A 181 -4.61 22.49 -35.93
C THR A 181 -3.84 22.57 -34.64
N VAL A 182 -2.80 21.73 -34.49
CA VAL A 182 -1.91 21.78 -33.29
C VAL A 182 -1.24 23.15 -33.17
N ALA A 183 -0.89 23.82 -34.27
CA ALA A 183 -0.27 25.13 -34.25
C ALA A 183 -1.19 26.23 -33.70
N ASP A 184 -2.49 26.12 -33.88
CA ASP A 184 -3.46 27.11 -33.34
C ASP A 184 -3.40 27.23 -31.81
N LEU A 185 -2.93 26.18 -31.11
CA LEU A 185 -2.78 26.18 -29.65
C LEU A 185 -1.85 27.30 -29.14
N GLU A 186 -0.96 27.84 -29.96
CA GLU A 186 -0.10 28.99 -29.60
C GLU A 186 -0.91 30.27 -29.35
N HIS A 187 -2.14 30.33 -29.91
CA HIS A 187 -3.06 31.47 -29.75
C HIS A 187 -4.10 31.25 -28.64
N HIS A 188 -4.04 30.12 -27.96
CA HIS A 188 -4.95 29.78 -26.87
C HIS A 188 -4.24 29.76 -25.52
N CYS A 189 -5.00 30.00 -24.45
CA CYS A 189 -4.53 29.78 -23.08
C CYS A 189 -4.46 28.28 -22.80
N CYS A 190 -3.28 27.70 -22.83
CA CYS A 190 -3.06 26.32 -22.40
C CYS A 190 -2.83 26.27 -20.90
N ILE A 191 -3.53 25.35 -20.21
CA ILE A 191 -3.41 25.14 -18.76
C ILE A 191 -2.40 24.01 -18.54
N GLY A 192 -1.31 24.27 -17.84
CA GLY A 192 -0.22 23.33 -17.62
C GLY A 192 0.13 23.12 -16.16
N PHE A 193 1.17 22.34 -15.92
CA PHE A 193 1.76 22.07 -14.61
C PHE A 193 2.96 22.99 -14.34
N ASN A 194 3.10 23.48 -13.09
CA ASN A 194 4.27 24.21 -12.65
C ASN A 194 5.40 23.29 -12.15
N ASP A 195 5.06 22.20 -11.43
CA ASP A 195 6.04 21.35 -10.76
C ASP A 195 6.33 20.02 -11.51
N LEU A 196 5.56 19.73 -12.58
CA LEU A 196 5.67 18.50 -13.38
C LEU A 196 5.81 18.83 -14.87
N PRO A 197 6.95 19.37 -15.33
CA PRO A 197 7.12 19.85 -16.70
C PRO A 197 6.92 18.75 -17.76
N ASN A 198 7.20 17.50 -17.43
CA ASN A 198 6.96 16.37 -18.33
C ASN A 198 5.48 16.20 -18.70
N LEU A 199 4.55 16.65 -17.86
CA LEU A 199 3.12 16.62 -18.13
C LEU A 199 2.67 17.75 -19.07
N ASN A 200 3.52 18.76 -19.31
CA ASN A 200 3.31 19.81 -20.31
C ASN A 200 3.66 19.34 -21.73
N ARG A 201 4.19 18.14 -21.88
CA ARG A 201 4.26 17.44 -23.15
C ARG A 201 2.93 16.78 -23.44
N TRP A 202 2.17 17.39 -24.33
CA TRP A 202 0.87 16.90 -24.71
C TRP A 202 0.94 15.79 -25.74
N PRO A 203 -0.05 14.87 -25.82
CA PRO A 203 -0.05 13.77 -26.79
C PRO A 203 -0.44 14.27 -28.18
N LEU A 204 0.26 15.26 -28.70
CA LEU A 204 0.10 15.87 -30.02
C LEU A 204 1.44 15.94 -30.71
N THR A 205 1.44 15.89 -32.05
CA THR A 205 2.66 15.99 -32.83
C THR A 205 2.69 17.34 -33.56
N CYS A 206 3.80 18.08 -33.41
CA CYS A 206 4.08 19.30 -34.18
C CYS A 206 4.43 18.99 -35.66
N ALA A 207 4.38 20.01 -36.50
CA ALA A 207 4.71 19.87 -37.92
C ALA A 207 6.14 19.33 -38.20
N ASP A 208 7.06 19.52 -37.27
CA ASP A 208 8.43 19.00 -37.33
C ASP A 208 8.58 17.55 -36.79
N GLY A 209 7.48 16.89 -36.47
CA GLY A 209 7.45 15.51 -35.97
C GLY A 209 7.74 15.34 -34.49
N ARG A 210 8.02 16.41 -33.72
CA ARG A 210 8.24 16.36 -32.29
C ARG A 210 6.92 16.38 -31.55
N GLN A 211 6.89 15.79 -30.36
CA GLN A 211 5.75 15.90 -29.45
C GLN A 211 5.61 17.36 -28.97
N LEU A 212 4.38 17.85 -28.96
CA LEU A 212 4.09 19.22 -28.51
C LEU A 212 4.45 19.40 -27.03
N GLU A 213 5.29 20.39 -26.76
CA GLU A 213 5.53 20.91 -25.41
C GLU A 213 4.90 22.30 -25.34
N ILE A 214 3.84 22.45 -24.53
CA ILE A 214 3.12 23.72 -24.39
C ILE A 214 3.92 24.73 -23.56
N VAL A 215 3.73 26.02 -23.86
CA VAL A 215 4.06 27.12 -22.96
C VAL A 215 2.76 27.49 -22.22
N PRO A 216 2.62 27.11 -20.93
CA PRO A 216 1.37 27.35 -20.24
C PRO A 216 1.11 28.84 -20.03
N GLY A 217 -0.11 29.30 -20.35
CA GLY A 217 -0.60 30.61 -19.97
C GLY A 217 -1.15 30.63 -18.52
N LEU A 218 -1.49 29.46 -17.99
CA LEU A 218 -1.96 29.27 -16.62
C LEU A 218 -1.39 27.94 -16.06
N THR A 219 -0.87 27.95 -14.83
CA THR A 219 -0.25 26.79 -14.22
C THR A 219 -0.85 26.42 -12.88
N THR A 220 -0.82 25.13 -12.55
CA THR A 220 -1.19 24.56 -11.26
C THR A 220 -0.38 23.30 -11.00
N ASN A 221 -0.34 22.83 -9.75
CA ASN A 221 0.28 21.56 -9.38
C ASN A 221 -0.71 20.37 -9.37
N SER A 222 -2.00 20.61 -9.58
CA SER A 222 -3.05 19.59 -9.45
C SER A 222 -3.86 19.40 -10.74
N GLY A 223 -3.98 18.14 -11.17
CA GLY A 223 -4.83 17.78 -12.32
C GLY A 223 -6.31 18.10 -12.07
N GLU A 224 -6.80 17.98 -10.84
CA GLU A 224 -8.20 18.35 -10.50
C GLU A 224 -8.41 19.86 -10.61
N THR A 225 -7.44 20.66 -10.20
CA THR A 225 -7.47 22.11 -10.40
C THR A 225 -7.47 22.46 -11.89
N GLN A 226 -6.65 21.78 -12.72
CA GLN A 226 -6.69 21.98 -14.18
C GLN A 226 -8.07 21.69 -14.76
N ARG A 227 -8.70 20.59 -14.32
CA ARG A 227 -10.05 20.22 -14.77
C ARG A 227 -11.06 21.32 -14.44
N HIS A 228 -11.04 21.80 -13.21
CA HIS A 228 -11.94 22.88 -12.79
C HIS A 228 -11.67 24.20 -13.54
N LEU A 229 -10.43 24.57 -13.75
CA LEU A 229 -10.06 25.76 -14.54
C LEU A 229 -10.61 25.61 -15.98
N CYS A 230 -10.46 24.45 -16.60
CA CYS A 230 -10.97 24.17 -17.93
C CYS A 230 -12.50 24.24 -17.99
N LEU A 231 -13.20 23.63 -17.03
CA LEU A 231 -14.67 23.68 -16.92
C LEU A 231 -15.22 25.12 -16.81
N HIS A 232 -14.47 26.00 -16.11
CA HIS A 232 -14.86 27.40 -15.92
C HIS A 232 -14.37 28.34 -17.05
N GLY A 233 -13.92 27.78 -18.18
CA GLY A 233 -13.60 28.57 -19.36
C GLY A 233 -12.28 29.33 -19.30
N ASN A 234 -11.32 28.89 -18.48
CA ASN A 234 -10.03 29.59 -18.32
C ASN A 234 -8.98 29.15 -19.36
N GLY A 235 -9.25 28.13 -20.17
CA GLY A 235 -8.29 27.68 -21.18
C GLY A 235 -8.56 26.25 -21.65
N ILE A 236 -7.61 25.76 -22.43
CA ILE A 236 -7.54 24.39 -22.94
C ILE A 236 -6.64 23.58 -22.00
N ALA A 237 -7.07 22.37 -21.61
CA ALA A 237 -6.32 21.48 -20.75
C ALA A 237 -6.12 20.09 -21.38
N CYS A 238 -5.04 19.43 -21.00
CA CYS A 238 -4.79 18.02 -21.31
C CYS A 238 -5.08 17.17 -20.09
N LEU A 239 -6.23 16.51 -20.06
CA LEU A 239 -6.74 15.78 -18.91
C LEU A 239 -6.82 14.28 -19.19
N SER A 240 -6.64 13.48 -18.14
CA SER A 240 -6.85 12.03 -18.20
C SER A 240 -8.33 11.69 -18.39
N ASP A 241 -8.60 10.63 -19.16
CA ASP A 241 -9.95 10.14 -19.46
C ASP A 241 -10.73 9.80 -18.19
N PHE A 242 -10.14 9.08 -17.23
CA PHE A 242 -10.81 8.65 -16.00
C PHE A 242 -11.41 9.80 -15.17
N MET A 243 -10.86 11.01 -15.30
CA MET A 243 -11.33 12.19 -14.56
C MET A 243 -12.21 13.14 -15.40
N SER A 244 -12.23 12.98 -16.73
CA SER A 244 -12.92 13.89 -17.66
C SER A 244 -14.07 13.24 -18.43
N ASP A 245 -14.20 11.92 -18.46
CA ASP A 245 -15.20 11.20 -19.24
C ASP A 245 -16.64 11.64 -18.93
N GLU A 246 -16.97 11.84 -17.64
CA GLU A 246 -18.31 12.30 -17.26
C GLU A 246 -18.62 13.72 -17.75
N ASP A 247 -17.62 14.60 -17.75
CA ASP A 247 -17.80 15.96 -18.27
C ASP A 247 -17.96 15.98 -19.78
N VAL A 248 -17.24 15.12 -20.48
CA VAL A 248 -17.39 14.96 -21.93
C VAL A 248 -18.79 14.39 -22.25
N LYS A 249 -19.25 13.35 -21.55
CA LYS A 249 -20.57 12.76 -21.74
C LYS A 249 -21.70 13.76 -21.48
N ARG A 250 -21.52 14.65 -20.48
CA ARG A 250 -22.49 15.71 -20.14
C ARG A 250 -22.41 16.94 -21.02
N GLY A 251 -21.41 17.03 -21.92
CA GLY A 251 -21.15 18.17 -22.76
C GLY A 251 -20.53 19.38 -22.04
N ASN A 252 -20.05 19.21 -20.81
CA ASN A 252 -19.35 20.25 -20.05
C ASN A 252 -17.95 20.51 -20.60
N LEU A 253 -17.34 19.50 -21.21
CA LEU A 253 -16.05 19.56 -21.89
C LEU A 253 -16.18 18.98 -23.30
N VAL A 254 -15.49 19.61 -24.26
CA VAL A 254 -15.45 19.22 -25.66
C VAL A 254 -14.07 18.73 -26.02
N PRO A 255 -13.92 17.50 -26.57
CA PRO A 255 -12.65 17.02 -27.08
C PRO A 255 -12.20 17.80 -28.32
N LEU A 256 -10.93 18.17 -28.34
CA LEU A 256 -10.29 18.94 -29.40
C LEU A 256 -9.18 18.11 -30.05
N LEU A 257 -8.90 18.38 -31.33
CA LEU A 257 -7.78 17.78 -32.07
C LEU A 257 -7.73 16.24 -31.95
N VAL A 258 -8.90 15.60 -31.95
CA VAL A 258 -9.05 14.16 -31.70
C VAL A 258 -8.25 13.33 -32.71
N GLY A 259 -8.24 13.76 -34.00
CA GLY A 259 -7.49 13.09 -35.08
C GLY A 259 -5.96 13.22 -34.97
N ASP A 260 -5.48 14.24 -34.24
CA ASP A 260 -4.05 14.53 -34.06
C ASP A 260 -3.54 14.00 -32.72
N THR A 261 -4.44 13.53 -31.83
CA THR A 261 -4.07 13.05 -30.50
C THR A 261 -3.48 11.65 -30.56
N LEU A 262 -2.24 11.53 -30.11
CA LEU A 262 -1.52 10.25 -30.04
C LEU A 262 -2.11 9.38 -28.90
N PRO A 263 -2.28 8.06 -29.11
CA PRO A 263 -2.77 7.14 -28.11
C PRO A 263 -1.68 6.75 -27.10
N LEU A 264 -1.09 7.75 -26.45
CA LEU A 264 -0.05 7.53 -25.44
C LEU A 264 -0.67 7.11 -24.12
N GLU A 265 -0.37 5.88 -23.75
CA GLU A 265 -0.82 5.31 -22.49
C GLU A 265 -0.14 5.97 -21.29
N MET A 266 -0.92 6.30 -20.27
CA MET A 266 -0.43 6.64 -18.93
C MET A 266 -0.82 5.53 -17.97
N PRO A 267 0.10 4.65 -17.58
CA PRO A 267 -0.20 3.57 -16.66
C PRO A 267 -0.54 4.11 -15.28
N ILE A 268 -1.52 3.50 -14.61
CA ILE A 268 -1.83 3.75 -13.22
C ILE A 268 -1.36 2.55 -12.42
N ASN A 269 -0.41 2.77 -11.51
CA ASN A 269 0.29 1.72 -10.79
C ASN A 269 0.08 1.84 -9.28
N ALA A 270 -0.16 0.71 -8.62
CA ALA A 270 0.01 0.58 -7.18
C ALA A 270 1.48 0.34 -6.87
N VAL A 271 2.10 1.17 -6.04
CA VAL A 271 3.50 1.05 -5.62
C VAL A 271 3.61 0.92 -4.11
N TYR A 272 4.46 -0.01 -3.66
CA TYR A 272 4.62 -0.34 -2.24
C TYR A 272 5.98 -0.97 -1.96
N TYR A 273 6.41 -0.94 -0.70
CA TYR A 273 7.62 -1.64 -0.27
C TYR A 273 7.37 -3.15 -0.12
N SER A 274 8.33 -3.94 -0.50
CA SER A 274 8.27 -5.39 -0.43
C SER A 274 9.54 -6.00 0.14
N ASP A 275 9.77 -5.86 1.41
CA ASP A 275 10.86 -6.60 2.08
C ASP A 275 10.38 -7.83 2.87
N SER A 276 9.09 -8.08 2.91
CA SER A 276 8.52 -9.28 3.54
C SER A 276 7.12 -9.52 3.02
N ALA A 277 6.51 -10.62 3.36
CA ALA A 277 5.17 -11.02 2.92
C ALA A 277 4.20 -9.83 2.93
N VAL A 278 3.80 -9.40 1.73
CA VAL A 278 2.78 -8.35 1.54
C VAL A 278 1.62 -8.65 2.46
N SER A 279 1.33 -7.74 3.40
CA SER A 279 0.26 -7.95 4.39
C SER A 279 -1.07 -8.25 3.67
N ASN A 280 -1.91 -9.10 4.28
CA ASN A 280 -3.19 -9.44 3.66
C ASN A 280 -4.05 -8.21 3.39
N ARG A 281 -4.03 -7.19 4.25
CA ARG A 281 -4.76 -5.94 4.02
C ARG A 281 -4.29 -5.23 2.74
N LEU A 282 -2.98 -5.17 2.49
CA LEU A 282 -2.43 -4.56 1.29
C LEU A 282 -2.80 -5.36 0.03
N ARG A 283 -2.64 -6.69 0.09
CA ARG A 283 -3.01 -7.60 -1.02
C ARG A 283 -4.50 -7.48 -1.34
N SER A 284 -5.38 -7.58 -0.33
CA SER A 284 -6.83 -7.49 -0.51
C SER A 284 -7.25 -6.17 -1.14
N PHE A 285 -6.63 -5.05 -0.75
CA PHE A 285 -6.90 -3.75 -1.36
C PHE A 285 -6.46 -3.71 -2.82
N ILE A 286 -5.23 -4.14 -3.13
CA ILE A 286 -4.71 -4.14 -4.50
C ILE A 286 -5.55 -5.04 -5.41
N ASP A 287 -5.91 -6.25 -4.93
CA ASP A 287 -6.72 -7.19 -5.70
C ASP A 287 -8.13 -6.63 -5.96
N PHE A 288 -8.77 -6.05 -4.94
CA PHE A 288 -10.07 -5.41 -5.06
C PHE A 288 -10.06 -4.25 -6.08
N ILE A 289 -9.13 -3.30 -5.93
CA ILE A 289 -9.03 -2.17 -6.85
C ILE A 289 -8.70 -2.65 -8.27
N SER A 290 -7.77 -3.60 -8.42
CA SER A 290 -7.43 -4.17 -9.74
C SER A 290 -8.61 -4.85 -10.42
N GLU A 291 -9.48 -5.50 -9.66
CA GLU A 291 -10.69 -6.16 -10.18
C GLU A 291 -11.70 -5.12 -10.70
N ARG A 292 -11.90 -4.02 -9.97
CA ARG A 292 -12.88 -2.98 -10.30
C ARG A 292 -12.42 -1.99 -11.38
N LEU A 293 -11.13 -1.68 -11.45
CA LEU A 293 -10.60 -0.76 -12.45
C LEU A 293 -10.31 -1.41 -13.82
N LYS A 294 -10.42 -2.74 -13.95
CA LYS A 294 -10.30 -3.44 -15.24
C LYS A 294 -11.62 -3.59 -15.98
N GLN A 295 -12.73 -3.26 -15.34
CA GLN A 295 -14.06 -3.24 -15.94
C GLN A 295 -14.32 -1.90 -16.63
#